data_671320d5d9fa12a496306f518e3901bf
#
_entry.id   671320d5d9fa12a496306f518e3901bf
#
_cell.length_a   1.000
_cell.length_b   1.000
_cell.length_c   1.000
_cell.angle_alpha   90.00
_cell.angle_beta   90.00
_cell.angle_gamma   90.00
#
_symmetry.space_group_name_H-M   'P 1'
#
loop_
_entity.id
_entity.type
_entity.pdbx_description
1 polymer ?
#
loop_
_entity_poly.entity_id
_entity_poly.type
_entity_poly.pdbx_seq_one_letter_code
_entity_poly.pdbx_strand_id
1 'polypeptide(L)'
;MIYSIKIDPKDNVAVVTDEVKAGDTVFYKNPDGSKTEIKAITPVTVYHKIAICDISRGDKVVKYGEHIGEASCDIKAGEHVHTHNVESVREDLKI
;
A
#
# COMPACT_ATOMS: atom_id res chain seq x y z
N MET A 1 -9.74 5.24 14.14
CA MET A 1 -8.93 4.47 13.19
C MET A 1 -9.46 4.65 11.78
N ILE A 2 -8.59 4.59 10.82
CA ILE A 2 -8.94 4.80 9.42
C ILE A 2 -8.95 3.47 8.69
N TYR A 3 -10.05 3.19 8.01
CA TYR A 3 -10.21 1.95 7.26
C TYR A 3 -9.42 2.01 5.96
N SER A 4 -8.85 0.88 5.59
CA SER A 4 -8.21 0.71 4.30
C SER A 4 -8.65 -0.62 3.69
N ILE A 5 -8.51 -0.73 2.37
CA ILE A 5 -8.99 -1.87 1.62
C ILE A 5 -7.81 -2.71 1.16
N LYS A 6 -7.76 -3.94 1.65
CA LYS A 6 -6.86 -4.98 1.19
C LYS A 6 -7.74 -6.16 0.77
N ILE A 7 -7.55 -6.66 -0.43
CA ILE A 7 -8.43 -7.68 -1.00
C ILE A 7 -7.74 -9.03 -1.13
N ASP A 8 -6.51 -9.04 -1.64
CA ASP A 8 -5.80 -10.27 -1.97
C ASP A 8 -4.70 -10.54 -0.94
N PRO A 9 -4.46 -11.82 -0.57
CA PRO A 9 -3.35 -12.14 0.34
C PRO A 9 -1.99 -11.64 -0.12
N LYS A 10 -1.80 -11.46 -1.42
CA LYS A 10 -0.54 -10.98 -1.99
C LYS A 10 -0.37 -9.47 -1.89
N ASP A 11 -1.42 -8.75 -1.55
CA ASP A 11 -1.35 -7.28 -1.48
C ASP A 11 -0.33 -6.85 -0.45
N ASN A 12 0.56 -5.94 -0.84
CA ASN A 12 1.51 -5.30 0.08
C ASN A 12 1.19 -3.83 0.30
N VAL A 13 0.09 -3.36 -0.28
CA VAL A 13 -0.47 -2.04 -0.02
C VAL A 13 -1.97 -2.17 0.22
N ALA A 14 -2.53 -1.17 0.90
CA ALA A 14 -3.97 -1.03 1.08
C ALA A 14 -4.38 0.38 0.67
N VAL A 15 -5.59 0.52 0.17
CA VAL A 15 -6.12 1.83 -0.25
C VAL A 15 -6.85 2.45 0.92
N VAL A 16 -6.42 3.63 1.36
CA VAL A 16 -7.07 4.31 2.49
C VAL A 16 -8.36 4.97 2.02
N THR A 17 -9.37 4.95 2.88
CA THR A 17 -10.71 5.47 2.54
C THR A 17 -10.96 6.86 3.09
N ASP A 18 -9.95 7.47 3.73
CA ASP A 18 -10.02 8.82 4.29
C ASP A 18 -8.62 9.40 4.34
N GLU A 19 -8.52 10.69 4.60
CA GLU A 19 -7.24 11.35 4.79
C GLU A 19 -6.52 10.77 6.01
N VAL A 20 -5.24 10.52 5.88
CA VAL A 20 -4.39 9.96 6.93
C VAL A 20 -3.31 10.96 7.26
N LYS A 21 -3.12 11.19 8.57
CA LYS A 21 -2.00 12.01 9.07
C LYS A 21 -0.93 11.09 9.64
N ALA A 22 0.30 11.57 9.63
CA ALA A 22 1.37 10.84 10.30
C ALA A 22 0.99 10.56 11.76
N GLY A 23 1.14 9.31 12.19
CA GLY A 23 0.76 8.88 13.53
C GLY A 23 -0.63 8.28 13.62
N ASP A 24 -1.46 8.44 12.61
CA ASP A 24 -2.79 7.82 12.60
C ASP A 24 -2.67 6.30 12.51
N THR A 25 -3.64 5.62 13.11
CA THR A 25 -3.76 4.16 12.99
C THR A 25 -4.68 3.85 11.82
N VAL A 26 -4.18 3.06 10.89
CA VAL A 26 -4.91 2.57 9.72
C VAL A 26 -5.11 1.06 9.92
N PHE A 27 -6.26 0.55 9.54
CA PHE A 27 -6.51 -0.89 9.67
C PHE A 27 -7.11 -1.46 8.40
N TYR A 28 -6.92 -2.76 8.22
CA TYR A 28 -7.65 -3.52 7.19
C TYR A 28 -8.18 -4.81 7.82
N LYS A 29 -9.22 -5.36 7.19
CA LYS A 29 -9.84 -6.59 7.66
C LYS A 29 -9.24 -7.79 6.96
N ASN A 30 -9.01 -8.84 7.73
CA ASN A 30 -8.55 -10.12 7.21
C ASN A 30 -9.75 -11.02 6.87
N PRO A 31 -9.54 -12.05 6.05
CA PRO A 31 -10.63 -12.95 5.67
C PRO A 31 -11.33 -13.62 6.85
N ASP A 32 -10.63 -13.82 7.96
CA ASP A 32 -11.19 -14.43 9.17
C ASP A 32 -11.97 -13.44 10.04
N GLY A 33 -12.10 -12.19 9.62
CA GLY A 33 -12.79 -11.14 10.35
C GLY A 33 -11.93 -10.36 11.32
N SER A 34 -10.69 -10.77 11.53
CA SER A 34 -9.76 -9.99 12.37
C SER A 34 -9.30 -8.74 11.66
N LYS A 35 -8.74 -7.81 12.43
CA LYS A 35 -8.18 -6.56 11.89
C LYS A 35 -6.69 -6.55 12.09
N THR A 36 -5.97 -6.04 11.10
CA THR A 36 -4.55 -5.73 11.23
C THR A 36 -4.39 -4.22 11.22
N GLU A 37 -3.64 -3.69 12.17
CA GLU A 37 -3.43 -2.25 12.34
C GLU A 37 -2.02 -1.88 11.91
N ILE A 38 -1.92 -0.72 11.26
CA ILE A 38 -0.65 -0.16 10.81
C ILE A 38 -0.62 1.29 11.22
N LYS A 39 0.50 1.72 11.79
CA LYS A 39 0.67 3.13 12.13
C LYS A 39 1.25 3.86 10.92
N ALA A 40 0.57 4.90 10.48
CA ALA A 40 1.05 5.73 9.39
C ALA A 40 2.28 6.52 9.85
N ILE A 41 3.35 6.46 9.09
CA ILE A 41 4.57 7.23 9.38
C ILE A 41 4.66 8.48 8.51
N THR A 42 3.85 8.55 7.46
CA THR A 42 3.69 9.73 6.62
C THR A 42 2.20 9.98 6.38
N PRO A 43 1.80 11.21 6.02
CA PRO A 43 0.42 11.43 5.59
C PRO A 43 0.12 10.63 4.32
N VAL A 44 -1.13 10.20 4.18
CA VAL A 44 -1.59 9.50 2.98
C VAL A 44 -2.90 10.15 2.53
N THR A 45 -2.93 10.56 1.27
CA THR A 45 -4.11 11.19 0.68
C THR A 45 -5.23 10.17 0.51
N VAL A 46 -6.47 10.60 0.70
CA VAL A 46 -7.64 9.74 0.52
C VAL A 46 -7.58 9.02 -0.82
N TYR A 47 -7.88 7.73 -0.81
CA TYR A 47 -7.85 6.80 -1.94
C TYR A 47 -6.45 6.53 -2.50
N HIS A 48 -5.42 7.03 -1.86
CA HIS A 48 -4.06 6.61 -2.16
C HIS A 48 -3.72 5.35 -1.34
N LYS A 49 -2.53 4.82 -1.57
CA LYS A 49 -2.09 3.56 -0.98
C LYS A 49 -1.17 3.79 0.20
N ILE A 50 -1.28 2.93 1.19
CA ILE A 50 -0.35 2.85 2.32
C ILE A 50 0.34 1.48 2.26
N ALA A 51 1.65 1.45 2.51
CA ALA A 51 2.37 0.18 2.59
C ALA A 51 1.95 -0.57 3.86
N ILE A 52 1.58 -1.83 3.72
CA ILE A 52 1.19 -2.66 4.87
C ILE A 52 2.33 -3.54 5.37
N CYS A 53 3.45 -3.52 4.69
CA CYS A 53 4.69 -4.17 5.08
C CYS A 53 5.83 -3.43 4.40
N ASP A 54 7.06 -3.75 4.79
CA ASP A 54 8.23 -3.17 4.15
C ASP A 54 8.33 -3.69 2.73
N ILE A 55 8.63 -2.80 1.79
CA ILE A 55 8.80 -3.12 0.38
C ILE A 55 10.18 -2.64 -0.01
N SER A 56 11.02 -3.53 -0.49
CA SER A 56 12.37 -3.18 -0.90
C SER A 56 12.39 -2.62 -2.31
N ARG A 57 13.35 -1.76 -2.59
CA ARG A 57 13.55 -1.24 -3.94
C ARG A 57 13.61 -2.39 -4.94
N GLY A 58 12.87 -2.28 -6.02
CA GLY A 58 12.80 -3.30 -7.06
C GLY A 58 11.73 -4.36 -6.82
N ASP A 59 11.16 -4.41 -5.62
CA ASP A 59 10.08 -5.36 -5.33
C ASP A 59 8.79 -4.93 -6.01
N LYS A 60 7.97 -5.91 -6.31
CA LYS A 60 6.66 -5.66 -6.90
C LYS A 60 5.75 -4.99 -5.89
N VAL A 61 4.99 -4.00 -6.35
CA VAL A 61 3.88 -3.42 -5.59
C VAL A 61 2.61 -4.11 -6.09
N VAL A 62 1.87 -4.70 -5.15
CA VAL A 62 0.68 -5.50 -5.47
C VAL A 62 -0.53 -4.87 -4.79
N LYS A 63 -1.54 -4.55 -5.60
CA LYS A 63 -2.82 -4.01 -5.15
C LYS A 63 -3.94 -4.84 -5.75
N TYR A 64 -4.82 -5.36 -4.91
CA TYR A 64 -5.97 -6.18 -5.32
C TYR A 64 -5.52 -7.38 -6.17
N GLY A 65 -4.40 -7.98 -5.78
CA GLY A 65 -3.84 -9.13 -6.50
C GLY A 65 -3.08 -8.79 -7.77
N GLU A 66 -3.05 -7.52 -8.15
CA GLU A 66 -2.42 -7.08 -9.40
C GLU A 66 -1.06 -6.45 -9.15
N HIS A 67 -0.09 -6.82 -9.98
CA HIS A 67 1.22 -6.18 -10.00
C HIS A 67 1.08 -4.82 -10.68
N ILE A 68 1.08 -3.75 -9.89
CA ILE A 68 0.84 -2.39 -10.40
C ILE A 68 2.11 -1.59 -10.67
N GLY A 69 3.25 -2.06 -10.19
CA GLY A 69 4.51 -1.37 -10.38
C GLY A 69 5.62 -2.00 -9.56
N GLU A 70 6.76 -1.33 -9.53
CA GLU A 70 7.90 -1.71 -8.71
C GLU A 70 8.31 -0.55 -7.82
N ALA A 71 8.75 -0.85 -6.61
CA ALA A 71 9.25 0.17 -5.71
C ALA A 71 10.53 0.79 -6.29
N SER A 72 10.56 2.11 -6.40
CA SER A 72 11.74 2.84 -6.89
C SER A 72 12.75 3.12 -5.78
N CYS A 73 12.37 2.88 -4.55
CA CYS A 73 13.20 3.00 -3.36
C CYS A 73 12.63 2.08 -2.29
N ASP A 74 13.34 1.92 -1.19
CA ASP A 74 12.82 1.17 -0.05
C ASP A 74 11.63 1.92 0.54
N ILE A 75 10.55 1.20 0.81
CA ILE A 75 9.31 1.73 1.40
C ILE A 75 9.07 0.99 2.70
N LYS A 76 8.81 1.73 3.77
CA LYS A 76 8.52 1.13 5.07
C LYS A 76 7.02 0.98 5.27
N ALA A 77 6.64 -0.04 6.03
CA ALA A 77 5.24 -0.19 6.45
C ALA A 77 4.75 1.11 7.08
N GLY A 78 3.58 1.58 6.65
CA GLY A 78 3.02 2.85 7.11
C GLY A 78 3.34 4.05 6.23
N GLU A 79 4.15 3.89 5.20
CA GLU A 79 4.45 4.98 4.27
C GLU A 79 3.39 5.10 3.17
N HIS A 80 3.22 6.32 2.71
CA HIS A 80 2.41 6.63 1.52
C HIS A 80 3.07 6.02 0.29
N VAL A 81 2.29 5.29 -0.49
CA VAL A 81 2.74 4.66 -1.74
C VAL A 81 2.00 5.30 -2.90
N HIS A 82 2.75 5.94 -3.78
CA HIS A 82 2.17 6.60 -4.94
C HIS A 82 3.27 6.77 -6.00
N THR A 83 3.05 7.64 -6.96
CA THR A 83 3.99 7.83 -8.09
C THR A 83 5.40 8.25 -7.66
N HIS A 84 5.55 8.85 -6.48
CA HIS A 84 6.87 9.29 -6.01
C HIS A 84 7.80 8.14 -5.63
N ASN A 85 7.26 6.96 -5.31
CA ASN A 85 8.08 5.81 -4.90
C ASN A 85 7.71 4.50 -5.60
N VAL A 86 6.89 4.59 -6.65
CA VAL A 86 6.52 3.43 -7.46
C VAL A 86 6.69 3.77 -8.93
N GLU A 87 7.40 2.91 -9.65
CA GLU A 87 7.53 3.00 -11.09
C GLU A 87 6.52 2.06 -11.73
N SER A 88 5.86 2.52 -12.79
CA SER A 88 4.90 1.69 -13.51
C SER A 88 5.60 0.54 -14.20
N VAL A 89 4.98 -0.61 -14.17
CA VAL A 89 5.43 -1.74 -14.98
C VAL A 89 5.05 -1.46 -16.43
N ARG A 90 6.03 -1.56 -17.30
CA ARG A 90 5.84 -1.28 -18.73
C ARG A 90 5.36 -2.54 -19.43
N GLU A 91 4.21 -3.05 -19.00
CA GLU A 91 3.67 -4.30 -19.56
C GLU A 91 3.44 -4.21 -21.07
N ASP A 92 3.04 -3.04 -21.54
CA ASP A 92 2.83 -2.78 -22.94
C ASP A 92 4.09 -3.00 -23.78
N LEU A 93 5.26 -2.86 -23.18
CA LEU A 93 6.52 -3.04 -23.86
C LEU A 93 6.96 -4.50 -23.93
N LYS A 94 6.28 -5.37 -23.24
CA LYS A 94 6.60 -6.81 -23.23
C LYS A 94 5.85 -7.56 -24.28
N ILE A 95 4.95 -6.93 -24.91
CA ILE A 95 4.07 -7.52 -25.90
C ILE A 95 4.80 -7.66 -27.23
#